data_01a8207f3fc0f217a40cf826923e34ab
#
_entry.id   01a8207f3fc0f217a40cf826923e34ab
#
_cell.length_a   1.000
_cell.length_b   1.000
_cell.length_c   1.000
_cell.angle_alpha   90.00
_cell.angle_beta   90.00
_cell.angle_gamma   90.00
#
_symmetry.space_group_name_H-M   'P 1'
#
loop_
_entity.id
_entity.type
_entity.pdbx_description
1 polymer ?
#
loop_
_entity_poly.entity_id
_entity_poly.type
_entity_poly.pdbx_seq_one_letter_code
_entity_poly.pdbx_strand_id
1 'polypeptide(L)'
;MKKNLFLVIAMLLVASFSASAQGKYGKDSAQCVNYLNFYKDYLKQYRATKSAGNLHEAANQWRGAFKTCPPKASQNLFIDGRTIYQALVRENAANAQVKQGLVDTIMLIHNTRKNNFPKSKKAVAENIAYDMLSYYGESNPEKVLAAVEDVVAITGDKTKPALLVAYMEKASVMFQNQKLSSEEVLQAYTKLAPLMDAQVAANASEENKTARAAFENAFVISGVATCDNLVMVFTPRYEAEPNNIDVVKPIVSLLGADTVCVKSDLFLKAVTSMHQIEPSHSSSYFLYKLHASKGNYDDAVKFMEEAVASEGSDNLKDAEYLMELAVYNFKNSQHAKAAAAARAAIEKDAAQGGKANLLMANIWAGMRCTAQDMDNRAKYWVAVDYLNKAKAADESLAEEVNKLSASYRQYFPKTEDAFMYDLTDGKPYSISCGGMNATTTVRTTK
;
A
#
# COMPACT_ATOMS: atom_id res chain seq x y z
N MET A 1 85.44 -17.77 31.82
CA MET A 1 84.48 -18.06 30.75
C MET A 1 82.98 -18.08 31.18
N LYS A 2 82.63 -18.28 32.45
CA LYS A 2 81.20 -18.33 32.89
C LYS A 2 80.48 -16.97 33.07
N LYS A 3 81.20 -15.85 33.30
CA LYS A 3 80.66 -14.53 33.49
C LYS A 3 80.18 -13.85 32.17
N ASN A 4 80.87 -14.13 31.06
CA ASN A 4 80.49 -13.54 29.77
C ASN A 4 79.28 -14.24 29.09
N LEU A 5 79.00 -15.50 29.45
CA LEU A 5 77.90 -16.25 28.95
C LEU A 5 76.54 -15.74 29.53
N PHE A 6 76.55 -15.29 30.79
CA PHE A 6 75.39 -14.72 31.46
C PHE A 6 74.99 -13.34 30.89
N LEU A 7 75.96 -12.52 30.44
CA LEU A 7 75.66 -11.20 29.86
C LEU A 7 75.11 -11.31 28.44
N VAL A 8 75.53 -12.32 27.64
CA VAL A 8 74.98 -12.56 26.31
C VAL A 8 73.58 -13.12 26.37
N ILE A 9 73.27 -14.02 27.34
CA ILE A 9 71.94 -14.55 27.55
C ILE A 9 70.98 -13.45 28.07
N ALA A 10 71.45 -12.54 28.94
CA ALA A 10 70.64 -11.40 29.42
C ALA A 10 70.39 -10.40 28.30
N MET A 11 71.33 -10.14 27.36
CA MET A 11 71.05 -9.28 26.18
C MET A 11 70.13 -9.94 25.15
N LEU A 12 70.14 -11.23 24.95
CA LEU A 12 69.26 -11.98 24.07
C LEU A 12 67.82 -12.03 24.65
N LEU A 13 67.65 -12.09 25.98
CA LEU A 13 66.32 -12.03 26.62
C LEU A 13 65.69 -10.63 26.55
N VAL A 14 66.53 -9.57 26.62
CA VAL A 14 66.03 -8.20 26.45
C VAL A 14 65.62 -7.89 25.00
N ALA A 15 66.34 -8.45 24.00
CA ALA A 15 66.00 -8.30 22.61
C ALA A 15 64.69 -9.06 22.20
N SER A 16 64.39 -10.19 22.83
CA SER A 16 63.20 -10.96 22.58
C SER A 16 61.93 -10.33 23.23
N PHE A 17 62.07 -9.51 24.27
CA PHE A 17 60.94 -8.74 24.84
C PHE A 17 60.57 -7.49 24.02
N SER A 18 61.47 -6.95 23.20
CA SER A 18 61.20 -5.78 22.37
C SER A 18 60.36 -6.10 21.13
N ALA A 19 60.27 -7.34 20.68
CA ALA A 19 59.49 -7.76 19.52
C ALA A 19 57.99 -8.01 19.85
N SER A 20 57.63 -8.15 21.14
CA SER A 20 56.26 -8.40 21.60
C SER A 20 55.55 -7.14 22.12
N ALA A 21 56.21 -5.99 22.17
CA ALA A 21 55.73 -4.76 22.80
C ALA A 21 55.11 -3.75 21.85
N GLN A 22 54.74 -4.14 20.61
CA GLN A 22 53.84 -3.34 19.82
C GLN A 22 52.40 -3.55 20.38
N GLY A 23 52.06 -2.76 21.40
CA GLY A 23 50.75 -2.82 22.00
C GLY A 23 49.63 -2.57 20.96
N LYS A 24 48.39 -2.72 21.37
CA LYS A 24 47.18 -2.55 20.60
C LYS A 24 47.16 -1.32 19.66
N TYR A 25 47.96 -0.32 19.95
CA TYR A 25 48.00 0.96 19.22
C TYR A 25 49.20 1.11 18.26
N GLY A 26 50.03 0.07 18.09
CA GLY A 26 51.10 0.04 17.12
C GLY A 26 52.38 0.79 17.55
N LYS A 27 53.26 1.06 16.57
CA LYS A 27 54.57 1.72 16.79
C LYS A 27 54.41 3.14 17.35
N ASP A 28 53.46 3.89 16.80
CA ASP A 28 53.20 5.28 17.16
C ASP A 28 52.05 5.38 18.19
N SER A 29 52.08 4.50 19.21
CA SER A 29 51.00 4.32 20.16
C SER A 29 50.59 5.60 20.87
N ALA A 30 51.51 6.47 21.27
CA ALA A 30 51.22 7.74 21.91
C ALA A 30 50.45 8.69 20.95
N GLN A 31 50.89 8.80 19.71
CA GLN A 31 50.24 9.63 18.71
C GLN A 31 48.87 9.07 18.31
N CYS A 32 48.74 7.75 18.14
CA CYS A 32 47.45 7.08 17.90
C CYS A 32 46.46 7.37 19.02
N VAL A 33 46.86 7.20 20.30
CA VAL A 33 46.00 7.45 21.46
C VAL A 33 45.58 8.93 21.54
N ASN A 34 46.49 9.85 21.28
CA ASN A 34 46.17 11.29 21.24
C ASN A 34 45.09 11.61 20.18
N TYR A 35 45.26 11.13 18.95
CA TYR A 35 44.29 11.33 17.90
C TYR A 35 42.91 10.70 18.25
N LEU A 36 42.91 9.47 18.84
CA LEU A 36 41.72 8.79 19.25
C LEU A 36 40.94 9.59 20.34
N ASN A 37 41.65 10.23 21.27
CA ASN A 37 41.05 11.04 22.32
C ASN A 37 40.52 12.36 21.76
N PHE A 38 41.33 13.10 21.01
CA PHE A 38 40.95 14.40 20.46
C PHE A 38 39.75 14.32 19.51
N TYR A 39 39.69 13.36 18.57
CA TYR A 39 38.54 13.29 17.69
C TYR A 39 37.25 12.98 18.47
N LYS A 40 37.31 12.14 19.53
CA LYS A 40 36.16 11.83 20.36
C LYS A 40 35.67 13.05 21.14
N ASP A 41 36.60 13.84 21.69
CA ASP A 41 36.26 15.05 22.43
C ASP A 41 35.58 16.08 21.51
N TYR A 42 36.15 16.34 20.33
CA TYR A 42 35.52 17.24 19.34
C TYR A 42 34.20 16.68 18.82
N LEU A 43 34.07 15.37 18.59
CA LEU A 43 32.81 14.75 18.18
C LEU A 43 31.73 14.87 19.26
N LYS A 44 32.13 14.73 20.55
CA LYS A 44 31.23 14.94 21.69
C LYS A 44 30.74 16.39 21.74
N GLN A 45 31.65 17.36 21.56
CA GLN A 45 31.29 18.79 21.50
C GLN A 45 30.39 19.08 20.30
N TYR A 46 30.68 18.51 19.13
CA TYR A 46 29.83 18.64 17.95
C TYR A 46 28.41 18.07 18.19
N ARG A 47 28.30 16.91 18.85
CA ARG A 47 27.00 16.34 19.19
C ARG A 47 26.16 17.25 20.10
N ALA A 48 26.82 17.97 21.01
CA ALA A 48 26.19 18.91 21.93
C ALA A 48 25.82 20.25 21.28
N THR A 49 26.72 20.83 20.48
CA THR A 49 26.60 22.22 20.00
C THR A 49 26.23 22.35 18.53
N LYS A 50 26.39 21.29 17.75
CA LYS A 50 26.29 21.28 16.27
C LYS A 50 27.21 22.27 15.57
N SER A 51 28.28 22.73 16.24
CA SER A 51 29.28 23.67 15.71
C SER A 51 30.05 23.04 14.54
N ALA A 52 30.09 23.71 13.38
CA ALA A 52 30.88 23.29 12.22
C ALA A 52 32.38 23.22 12.57
N GLY A 53 32.92 24.14 13.35
CA GLY A 53 34.30 24.09 13.80
C GLY A 53 34.66 22.82 14.56
N ASN A 54 33.79 22.40 15.48
CA ASN A 54 33.98 21.13 16.19
C ASN A 54 33.88 19.91 15.27
N LEU A 55 33.01 19.93 14.24
CA LEU A 55 32.92 18.88 13.25
C LEU A 55 34.23 18.77 12.41
N HIS A 56 34.74 19.91 11.96
CA HIS A 56 35.98 19.94 11.16
C HIS A 56 37.18 19.48 11.95
N GLU A 57 37.31 19.91 13.24
CA GLU A 57 38.37 19.41 14.11
C GLU A 57 38.21 17.91 14.42
N ALA A 58 37.00 17.45 14.67
CA ALA A 58 36.75 16.01 14.83
C ALA A 58 37.21 15.23 13.58
N ALA A 59 36.89 15.71 12.38
CA ALA A 59 37.31 15.10 11.12
C ALA A 59 38.81 15.13 10.93
N ASN A 60 39.49 16.23 11.29
CA ASN A 60 40.91 16.39 11.15
C ASN A 60 41.67 15.40 12.07
N GLN A 61 41.32 15.36 13.35
CA GLN A 61 41.90 14.42 14.32
C GLN A 61 41.56 12.96 13.96
N TRP A 62 40.34 12.71 13.45
CA TRP A 62 39.95 11.38 13.00
C TRP A 62 40.81 10.89 11.81
N ARG A 63 41.13 11.74 10.82
CA ARG A 63 42.03 11.39 9.73
C ARG A 63 43.43 11.04 10.25
N GLY A 64 43.91 11.79 11.27
CA GLY A 64 45.15 11.46 11.95
C GLY A 64 45.08 10.06 12.59
N ALA A 65 44.04 9.75 13.34
CA ALA A 65 43.83 8.41 13.91
C ALA A 65 43.73 7.32 12.86
N PHE A 66 42.94 7.55 11.78
CA PHE A 66 42.75 6.57 10.71
C PHE A 66 44.03 6.23 9.97
N LYS A 67 44.95 7.19 9.82
CA LYS A 67 46.28 7.01 9.19
C LYS A 67 47.29 6.35 10.11
N THR A 68 47.28 6.69 11.41
CA THR A 68 48.35 6.34 12.36
C THR A 68 48.06 5.08 13.15
N CYS A 69 46.78 4.86 13.51
CA CYS A 69 46.39 3.71 14.32
C CYS A 69 46.30 2.43 13.50
N PRO A 70 46.72 1.27 14.06
CA PRO A 70 46.40 -0.02 13.44
C PRO A 70 44.92 -0.19 13.25
N PRO A 71 44.45 -0.76 12.14
CA PRO A 71 42.99 -0.90 11.87
C PRO A 71 42.22 -1.66 12.95
N LYS A 72 42.86 -2.56 13.68
CA LYS A 72 42.26 -3.32 14.79
C LYS A 72 42.31 -2.60 16.14
N ALA A 73 42.93 -1.42 16.24
CA ALA A 73 43.09 -0.67 17.49
C ALA A 73 41.73 -0.30 18.13
N SER A 74 40.76 0.13 17.33
CA SER A 74 39.44 0.51 17.82
C SER A 74 38.39 0.37 16.75
N GLN A 75 37.33 -0.42 17.00
CA GLN A 75 36.18 -0.50 16.11
C GLN A 75 35.40 0.83 16.09
N ASN A 76 35.40 1.57 17.21
CA ASN A 76 34.73 2.86 17.27
C ASN A 76 35.32 3.91 16.33
N LEU A 77 36.58 3.77 15.95
CA LEU A 77 37.21 4.62 14.91
C LEU A 77 36.36 4.63 13.62
N PHE A 78 35.83 3.48 13.21
CA PHE A 78 35.02 3.35 12.00
C PHE A 78 33.57 3.77 12.22
N ILE A 79 32.99 3.50 13.39
CA ILE A 79 31.61 3.90 13.74
C ILE A 79 31.52 5.42 13.81
N ASP A 80 32.44 6.04 14.55
CA ASP A 80 32.48 7.49 14.73
C ASP A 80 32.89 8.19 13.43
N GLY A 81 33.84 7.60 12.66
CA GLY A 81 34.24 8.10 11.35
C GLY A 81 33.06 8.19 10.38
N ARG A 82 32.25 7.15 10.28
CA ARG A 82 31.01 7.22 9.49
C ARG A 82 30.11 8.38 9.95
N THR A 83 29.91 8.54 11.25
CA THR A 83 29.08 9.62 11.80
C THR A 83 29.63 11.01 11.45
N ILE A 84 30.95 11.20 11.56
CA ILE A 84 31.64 12.46 11.19
C ILE A 84 31.44 12.75 9.71
N TYR A 85 31.72 11.77 8.85
CA TYR A 85 31.63 11.95 7.40
C TYR A 85 30.21 12.12 6.90
N GLN A 86 29.21 11.46 7.52
CA GLN A 86 27.80 11.72 7.25
C GLN A 86 27.40 13.18 7.59
N ALA A 87 27.96 13.75 8.65
CA ALA A 87 27.73 15.15 9.00
C ALA A 87 28.38 16.10 7.97
N LEU A 88 29.62 15.81 7.53
CA LEU A 88 30.30 16.56 6.48
C LEU A 88 29.56 16.49 5.13
N VAL A 89 28.99 15.32 4.78
CA VAL A 89 28.16 15.20 3.58
C VAL A 89 26.92 16.11 3.64
N ARG A 90 26.26 16.20 4.80
CA ARG A 90 25.13 17.12 4.98
C ARG A 90 25.56 18.57 4.87
N GLU A 91 26.68 18.95 5.45
CA GLU A 91 27.22 20.31 5.38
C GLU A 91 27.58 20.70 3.94
N ASN A 92 28.05 19.75 3.13
CA ASN A 92 28.47 19.98 1.74
C ASN A 92 27.41 19.51 0.71
N ALA A 93 26.12 19.47 1.08
CA ALA A 93 25.06 18.92 0.24
C ALA A 93 24.97 19.60 -1.14
N ALA A 94 25.25 20.89 -1.22
CA ALA A 94 25.20 21.68 -2.45
C ALA A 94 26.43 21.50 -3.37
N ASN A 95 27.55 20.95 -2.87
CA ASN A 95 28.77 20.74 -3.66
C ASN A 95 28.89 19.25 -4.04
N ALA A 96 28.44 18.89 -5.23
CA ALA A 96 28.40 17.52 -5.70
C ALA A 96 29.78 16.83 -5.69
N GLN A 97 30.84 17.52 -6.07
CA GLN A 97 32.19 16.93 -6.13
C GLN A 97 32.73 16.64 -4.73
N VAL A 98 32.60 17.60 -3.81
CA VAL A 98 33.02 17.42 -2.40
C VAL A 98 32.19 16.34 -1.75
N LYS A 99 30.87 16.37 -1.93
CA LYS A 99 29.95 15.35 -1.44
C LYS A 99 30.37 13.94 -1.88
N GLN A 100 30.69 13.76 -3.16
CA GLN A 100 31.10 12.45 -3.68
C GLN A 100 32.38 11.95 -3.00
N GLY A 101 33.41 12.77 -2.83
CA GLY A 101 34.64 12.38 -2.14
C GLY A 101 34.43 12.02 -0.66
N LEU A 102 33.47 12.67 0.00
CA LEU A 102 33.08 12.35 1.37
C LEU A 102 32.33 11.01 1.44
N VAL A 103 31.44 10.74 0.48
CA VAL A 103 30.74 9.46 0.36
C VAL A 103 31.71 8.31 0.07
N ASP A 104 32.68 8.52 -0.82
CA ASP A 104 33.74 7.53 -1.10
C ASP A 104 34.55 7.19 0.16
N THR A 105 34.81 8.19 1.01
CA THR A 105 35.46 7.98 2.31
C THR A 105 34.57 7.14 3.26
N ILE A 106 33.23 7.35 3.28
CA ILE A 106 32.32 6.50 4.04
C ILE A 106 32.42 5.04 3.56
N MET A 107 32.45 4.81 2.26
CA MET A 107 32.61 3.46 1.71
C MET A 107 33.96 2.83 2.06
N LEU A 108 35.04 3.60 2.05
CA LEU A 108 36.34 3.16 2.53
C LEU A 108 36.31 2.76 4.01
N ILE A 109 35.66 3.56 4.86
CA ILE A 109 35.47 3.26 6.28
C ILE A 109 34.75 1.92 6.46
N HIS A 110 33.65 1.69 5.73
CA HIS A 110 32.90 0.44 5.78
C HIS A 110 33.76 -0.77 5.35
N ASN A 111 34.45 -0.67 4.23
CA ASN A 111 35.29 -1.76 3.72
C ASN A 111 36.41 -2.08 4.69
N THR A 112 37.04 -1.05 5.27
CA THR A 112 38.12 -1.26 6.25
C THR A 112 37.58 -1.92 7.53
N ARG A 113 36.40 -1.51 8.01
CA ARG A 113 35.76 -2.13 9.16
C ARG A 113 35.33 -3.57 8.89
N LYS A 114 34.72 -3.86 7.72
CA LYS A 114 34.33 -5.22 7.28
C LYS A 114 35.51 -6.18 7.35
N ASN A 115 36.65 -5.76 6.83
CA ASN A 115 37.85 -6.60 6.74
C ASN A 115 38.52 -6.84 8.11
N ASN A 116 38.49 -5.86 9.02
CA ASN A 116 39.18 -5.95 10.29
C ASN A 116 38.32 -6.45 11.46
N PHE A 117 36.95 -6.36 11.34
CA PHE A 117 36.03 -6.76 12.38
C PHE A 117 34.92 -7.69 11.82
N PRO A 118 35.26 -8.95 11.50
CA PRO A 118 34.30 -9.87 10.84
C PRO A 118 33.06 -10.17 11.68
N LYS A 119 33.14 -10.07 13.03
CA LYS A 119 31.99 -10.21 13.92
C LYS A 119 30.94 -9.10 13.70
N SER A 120 31.30 -8.00 13.05
CA SER A 120 30.40 -6.87 12.75
C SER A 120 29.80 -6.94 11.34
N LYS A 121 29.97 -8.05 10.61
CA LYS A 121 29.56 -8.21 9.20
C LYS A 121 28.11 -7.77 8.96
N LYS A 122 27.18 -8.20 9.82
CA LYS A 122 25.76 -7.81 9.74
C LYS A 122 25.59 -6.29 9.85
N ALA A 123 26.08 -5.69 10.93
CA ALA A 123 25.92 -4.25 11.15
C ALA A 123 26.61 -3.40 10.08
N VAL A 124 27.71 -3.88 9.51
CA VAL A 124 28.40 -3.17 8.41
C VAL A 124 27.58 -3.24 7.13
N ALA A 125 27.03 -4.41 6.76
CA ALA A 125 26.20 -4.57 5.58
C ALA A 125 24.92 -3.70 5.67
N GLU A 126 24.22 -3.73 6.80
CA GLU A 126 23.05 -2.87 7.03
C GLU A 126 23.41 -1.38 6.89
N ASN A 127 24.53 -0.94 7.46
CA ASN A 127 24.98 0.45 7.35
C ASN A 127 25.31 0.83 5.90
N ILE A 128 25.94 -0.07 5.14
CA ILE A 128 26.20 0.14 3.70
C ILE A 128 24.89 0.31 2.96
N ALA A 129 23.90 -0.56 3.18
CA ALA A 129 22.61 -0.48 2.49
C ALA A 129 21.89 0.85 2.78
N TYR A 130 21.85 1.31 4.04
CA TYR A 130 21.27 2.61 4.39
C TYR A 130 22.05 3.80 3.78
N ASP A 131 23.38 3.73 3.73
CA ASP A 131 24.18 4.79 3.11
C ASP A 131 24.03 4.78 1.59
N MET A 132 23.93 3.60 0.95
CA MET A 132 23.62 3.48 -0.48
C MET A 132 22.22 4.07 -0.79
N LEU A 133 21.23 3.75 0.03
CA LEU A 133 19.89 4.34 -0.13
C LEU A 133 19.94 5.86 -0.01
N SER A 134 20.65 6.39 0.98
CA SER A 134 20.74 7.84 1.25
C SER A 134 21.49 8.62 0.17
N TYR A 135 22.52 8.04 -0.42
CA TYR A 135 23.42 8.77 -1.33
C TYR A 135 23.21 8.44 -2.79
N TYR A 136 22.69 7.27 -3.10
CA TYR A 136 22.55 6.77 -4.47
C TYR A 136 21.13 6.36 -4.82
N GLY A 137 20.17 6.45 -3.87
CA GLY A 137 18.80 5.99 -4.08
C GLY A 137 18.10 6.57 -5.32
N GLU A 138 18.41 7.83 -5.66
CA GLU A 138 17.85 8.49 -6.86
C GLU A 138 18.77 8.39 -8.08
N SER A 139 20.09 8.51 -7.87
CA SER A 139 21.06 8.60 -8.98
C SER A 139 21.55 7.25 -9.50
N ASN A 140 21.61 6.24 -8.66
CA ASN A 140 22.10 4.90 -9.00
C ASN A 140 21.42 3.83 -8.13
N PRO A 141 20.11 3.54 -8.37
CA PRO A 141 19.35 2.58 -7.59
C PRO A 141 19.93 1.15 -7.63
N GLU A 142 20.68 0.76 -8.67
CA GLU A 142 21.36 -0.55 -8.76
C GLU A 142 22.28 -0.80 -7.55
N LYS A 143 22.97 0.25 -7.07
CA LYS A 143 23.83 0.12 -5.87
C LYS A 143 23.02 -0.15 -4.61
N VAL A 144 21.79 0.35 -4.54
CA VAL A 144 20.89 0.08 -3.41
C VAL A 144 20.44 -1.37 -3.44
N LEU A 145 19.99 -1.86 -4.62
CA LEU A 145 19.59 -3.27 -4.78
C LEU A 145 20.71 -4.21 -4.36
N ALA A 146 21.91 -4.04 -4.92
CA ALA A 146 23.06 -4.86 -4.60
C ALA A 146 23.42 -4.85 -3.10
N ALA A 147 23.37 -3.67 -2.46
CA ALA A 147 23.65 -3.54 -1.03
C ALA A 147 22.58 -4.23 -0.15
N VAL A 148 21.31 -4.17 -0.54
CA VAL A 148 20.24 -4.88 0.19
C VAL A 148 20.32 -6.38 -0.03
N GLU A 149 20.69 -6.85 -1.23
CA GLU A 149 20.94 -8.28 -1.49
C GLU A 149 22.07 -8.83 -0.61
N ASP A 150 23.16 -8.07 -0.42
CA ASP A 150 24.22 -8.42 0.53
C ASP A 150 23.69 -8.55 1.97
N VAL A 151 22.78 -7.65 2.38
CA VAL A 151 22.14 -7.75 3.71
C VAL A 151 21.27 -9.00 3.78
N VAL A 152 20.42 -9.24 2.80
CA VAL A 152 19.53 -10.42 2.74
C VAL A 152 20.35 -11.73 2.81
N ALA A 153 21.46 -11.81 2.09
CA ALA A 153 22.35 -12.98 2.12
C ALA A 153 22.96 -13.24 3.50
N ILE A 154 23.12 -12.20 4.33
CA ILE A 154 23.69 -12.30 5.68
C ILE A 154 22.63 -12.54 6.75
N THR A 155 21.45 -11.97 6.60
CA THR A 155 20.45 -11.87 7.67
C THR A 155 19.21 -12.75 7.43
N GLY A 156 18.96 -13.15 6.18
CA GLY A 156 17.81 -13.96 5.80
C GLY A 156 16.51 -13.36 6.29
N ASP A 157 15.72 -14.15 7.00
CA ASP A 157 14.44 -13.78 7.64
C ASP A 157 14.54 -12.65 8.68
N LYS A 158 15.77 -12.29 9.12
CA LYS A 158 16.02 -11.17 10.04
C LYS A 158 16.40 -9.87 9.32
N THR A 159 16.18 -9.80 8.02
CA THR A 159 16.37 -8.56 7.26
C THR A 159 15.33 -7.52 7.69
N LYS A 160 15.81 -6.29 7.95
CA LYS A 160 14.93 -5.21 8.41
C LYS A 160 13.89 -4.85 7.36
N PRO A 161 12.59 -4.73 7.72
CA PRO A 161 11.50 -4.40 6.81
C PRO A 161 11.77 -3.16 5.94
N ALA A 162 12.32 -2.10 6.52
CA ALA A 162 12.64 -0.87 5.79
C ALA A 162 13.61 -1.08 4.60
N LEU A 163 14.53 -2.04 4.69
CA LEU A 163 15.43 -2.35 3.58
C LEU A 163 14.72 -3.16 2.48
N LEU A 164 13.78 -4.04 2.85
CA LEU A 164 12.97 -4.78 1.88
C LEU A 164 12.04 -3.82 1.11
N VAL A 165 11.42 -2.86 1.82
CA VAL A 165 10.63 -1.78 1.19
C VAL A 165 11.49 -0.99 0.21
N ALA A 166 12.66 -0.50 0.66
CA ALA A 166 13.57 0.26 -0.19
C ALA A 166 14.00 -0.51 -1.44
N TYR A 167 14.23 -1.83 -1.33
CA TYR A 167 14.52 -2.67 -2.49
C TYR A 167 13.38 -2.64 -3.51
N MET A 168 12.14 -2.95 -3.07
CA MET A 168 10.98 -3.00 -3.97
C MET A 168 10.66 -1.66 -4.61
N GLU A 169 10.77 -0.55 -3.85
CA GLU A 169 10.59 0.80 -4.40
C GLU A 169 11.62 1.10 -5.51
N LYS A 170 12.89 0.77 -5.28
CA LYS A 170 13.93 1.01 -6.29
C LYS A 170 13.84 0.05 -7.47
N ALA A 171 13.46 -1.21 -7.26
CA ALA A 171 13.18 -2.17 -8.33
C ALA A 171 12.00 -1.71 -9.19
N SER A 172 10.94 -1.20 -8.57
CA SER A 172 9.78 -0.60 -9.27
C SER A 172 10.18 0.57 -10.17
N VAL A 173 10.95 1.53 -9.63
CA VAL A 173 11.48 2.67 -10.39
C VAL A 173 12.39 2.22 -11.54
N MET A 174 13.23 1.22 -11.31
CA MET A 174 14.12 0.68 -12.35
C MET A 174 13.34 -0.01 -13.46
N PHE A 175 12.28 -0.73 -13.14
CA PHE A 175 11.38 -1.31 -14.14
C PHE A 175 10.68 -0.24 -14.97
N GLN A 176 10.11 0.79 -14.34
CA GLN A 176 9.48 1.92 -15.04
C GLN A 176 10.45 2.66 -15.97
N ASN A 177 11.73 2.70 -15.60
CA ASN A 177 12.81 3.25 -16.43
C ASN A 177 13.44 2.22 -17.41
N GLN A 178 12.82 1.05 -17.59
CA GLN A 178 13.27 -0.01 -18.50
C GLN A 178 14.68 -0.57 -18.20
N LYS A 179 15.11 -0.48 -16.94
CA LYS A 179 16.40 -1.00 -16.46
C LYS A 179 16.28 -2.39 -15.82
N LEU A 180 15.07 -2.82 -15.48
CA LEU A 180 14.74 -4.18 -15.06
C LEU A 180 13.58 -4.69 -15.93
N SER A 181 13.54 -6.00 -16.14
CA SER A 181 12.41 -6.70 -16.77
C SER A 181 11.30 -6.96 -15.74
N SER A 182 10.09 -7.26 -16.22
CA SER A 182 8.98 -7.68 -15.36
C SER A 182 9.31 -8.97 -14.60
N GLU A 183 10.04 -9.88 -15.23
CA GLU A 183 10.47 -11.14 -14.61
C GLU A 183 11.44 -10.90 -13.43
N GLU A 184 12.41 -9.99 -13.57
CA GLU A 184 13.33 -9.65 -12.47
C GLU A 184 12.61 -9.04 -11.28
N VAL A 185 11.64 -8.15 -11.50
CA VAL A 185 10.83 -7.58 -10.42
C VAL A 185 9.96 -8.63 -9.75
N LEU A 186 9.36 -9.53 -10.53
CA LEU A 186 8.54 -10.62 -10.01
C LEU A 186 9.37 -11.61 -9.20
N GLN A 187 10.56 -11.97 -9.66
CA GLN A 187 11.50 -12.81 -8.92
C GLN A 187 11.95 -12.14 -7.61
N ALA A 188 12.25 -10.84 -7.65
CA ALA A 188 12.58 -10.06 -6.47
C ALA A 188 11.44 -10.09 -5.44
N TYR A 189 10.20 -9.82 -5.89
CA TYR A 189 9.03 -9.90 -5.02
C TYR A 189 8.87 -11.30 -4.42
N THR A 190 8.91 -12.35 -5.23
CA THR A 190 8.76 -13.75 -4.78
C THR A 190 9.83 -14.14 -3.74
N LYS A 191 11.05 -13.65 -3.90
CA LYS A 191 12.16 -13.88 -2.97
C LYS A 191 12.02 -13.12 -1.66
N LEU A 192 11.57 -11.86 -1.71
CA LEU A 192 11.60 -10.95 -0.57
C LEU A 192 10.30 -10.95 0.26
N ALA A 193 9.16 -11.26 -0.35
CA ALA A 193 7.87 -11.27 0.34
C ALA A 193 7.84 -12.26 1.54
N PRO A 194 8.37 -13.51 1.44
CA PRO A 194 8.45 -14.39 2.59
C PRO A 194 9.30 -13.86 3.74
N LEU A 195 10.36 -13.08 3.43
CA LEU A 195 11.20 -12.44 4.46
C LEU A 195 10.44 -11.32 5.18
N MET A 196 9.63 -10.56 4.45
CA MET A 196 8.74 -9.55 5.02
C MET A 196 7.67 -10.20 5.92
N ASP A 197 7.05 -11.29 5.46
CA ASP A 197 6.07 -12.05 6.23
C ASP A 197 6.67 -12.59 7.52
N ALA A 198 7.90 -13.13 7.48
CA ALA A 198 8.62 -13.59 8.66
C ALA A 198 8.86 -12.48 9.69
N GLN A 199 9.12 -11.24 9.24
CA GLN A 199 9.28 -10.09 10.15
C GLN A 199 7.96 -9.69 10.81
N VAL A 200 6.84 -9.71 10.09
CA VAL A 200 5.51 -9.44 10.64
C VAL A 200 5.11 -10.56 11.62
N ALA A 201 5.36 -11.81 11.28
CA ALA A 201 5.07 -12.95 12.15
C ALA A 201 5.90 -12.92 13.45
N ALA A 202 7.18 -12.51 13.36
CA ALA A 202 8.06 -12.36 14.52
C ALA A 202 7.65 -11.18 15.43
N ASN A 203 7.12 -10.11 14.86
CA ASN A 203 6.65 -8.92 15.58
C ASN A 203 5.56 -8.21 14.77
N ALA A 204 4.31 -8.42 15.13
CA ALA A 204 3.12 -7.83 14.49
C ALA A 204 2.88 -6.35 14.90
N SER A 205 3.95 -5.56 15.08
CA SER A 205 3.84 -4.12 15.36
C SER A 205 3.22 -3.36 14.18
N GLU A 206 2.59 -2.23 14.46
CA GLU A 206 2.04 -1.35 13.41
C GLU A 206 3.13 -0.86 12.43
N GLU A 207 4.37 -0.70 12.90
CA GLU A 207 5.50 -0.37 12.05
C GLU A 207 5.78 -1.48 11.02
N ASN A 208 5.80 -2.75 11.43
CA ASN A 208 6.05 -3.87 10.52
C ASN A 208 4.86 -4.10 9.58
N LYS A 209 3.62 -3.93 10.04
CA LYS A 209 2.43 -4.01 9.18
C LYS A 209 2.43 -2.89 8.13
N THR A 210 2.78 -1.66 8.53
CA THR A 210 2.91 -0.52 7.62
C THR A 210 4.03 -0.75 6.59
N ALA A 211 5.17 -1.28 7.02
CA ALA A 211 6.26 -1.63 6.11
C ALA A 211 5.84 -2.72 5.12
N ARG A 212 5.08 -3.73 5.55
CA ARG A 212 4.52 -4.74 4.66
C ARG A 212 3.59 -4.13 3.63
N ALA A 213 2.66 -3.27 4.04
CA ALA A 213 1.77 -2.59 3.12
C ALA A 213 2.53 -1.71 2.10
N ALA A 214 3.58 -1.02 2.53
CA ALA A 214 4.45 -0.24 1.64
C ALA A 214 5.20 -1.13 0.63
N PHE A 215 5.69 -2.30 1.06
CA PHE A 215 6.34 -3.28 0.20
C PHE A 215 5.40 -3.81 -0.89
N GLU A 216 4.16 -4.20 -0.51
CA GLU A 216 3.13 -4.65 -1.45
C GLU A 216 2.75 -3.52 -2.43
N ASN A 217 2.54 -2.31 -1.92
CA ASN A 217 2.20 -1.17 -2.75
C ASN A 217 3.31 -0.86 -3.77
N ALA A 218 4.58 -0.94 -3.39
CA ALA A 218 5.70 -0.73 -4.31
C ALA A 218 5.70 -1.75 -5.46
N PHE A 219 5.32 -3.00 -5.20
CA PHE A 219 5.13 -4.02 -6.23
C PHE A 219 3.93 -3.70 -7.13
N VAL A 220 2.78 -3.33 -6.56
CA VAL A 220 1.56 -3.00 -7.33
C VAL A 220 1.78 -1.81 -8.26
N ILE A 221 2.33 -0.70 -7.75
CA ILE A 221 2.56 0.52 -8.55
C ILE A 221 3.67 0.36 -9.60
N SER A 222 4.48 -0.71 -9.52
CA SER A 222 5.46 -0.99 -10.57
C SER A 222 4.82 -1.21 -11.95
N GLY A 223 3.57 -1.70 -11.98
CA GLY A 223 2.87 -2.14 -13.18
C GLY A 223 3.17 -3.60 -13.57
N VAL A 224 4.00 -4.30 -12.81
CA VAL A 224 4.26 -5.75 -12.98
C VAL A 224 3.15 -6.59 -12.38
N ALA A 225 2.37 -6.04 -11.46
CA ALA A 225 1.28 -6.72 -10.74
C ALA A 225 0.03 -6.90 -11.63
N THR A 226 0.18 -7.54 -12.79
CA THR A 226 -0.94 -7.99 -13.63
C THR A 226 -1.69 -9.13 -12.92
N CYS A 227 -2.93 -9.39 -13.33
CA CYS A 227 -3.72 -10.47 -12.74
C CYS A 227 -3.01 -11.81 -12.77
N ASP A 228 -2.42 -12.18 -13.90
CA ASP A 228 -1.70 -13.45 -14.06
C ASP A 228 -0.50 -13.54 -13.10
N ASN A 229 0.26 -12.44 -12.98
CA ASN A 229 1.41 -12.36 -12.08
C ASN A 229 0.98 -12.43 -10.61
N LEU A 230 -0.10 -11.73 -10.23
CA LEU A 230 -0.65 -11.79 -8.87
C LEU A 230 -1.13 -13.22 -8.53
N VAL A 231 -1.88 -13.86 -9.43
CA VAL A 231 -2.33 -15.25 -9.24
C VAL A 231 -1.14 -16.20 -9.12
N MET A 232 -0.13 -16.09 -9.97
CA MET A 232 1.06 -16.93 -9.94
C MET A 232 1.83 -16.79 -8.60
N VAL A 233 2.00 -15.57 -8.11
CA VAL A 233 2.76 -15.29 -6.89
C VAL A 233 1.98 -15.69 -5.62
N PHE A 234 0.68 -15.40 -5.59
CA PHE A 234 -0.10 -15.59 -4.37
C PHE A 234 -0.70 -16.99 -4.22
N THR A 235 -0.84 -17.77 -5.31
CA THR A 235 -1.35 -19.15 -5.20
C THR A 235 -0.55 -20.01 -4.23
N PRO A 236 0.79 -20.12 -4.32
CA PRO A 236 1.57 -20.93 -3.39
C PRO A 236 1.47 -20.42 -1.93
N ARG A 237 1.39 -19.11 -1.72
CA ARG A 237 1.26 -18.51 -0.39
C ARG A 237 -0.11 -18.84 0.23
N TYR A 238 -1.17 -18.72 -0.56
CA TYR A 238 -2.52 -19.09 -0.13
C TYR A 238 -2.62 -20.60 0.20
N GLU A 239 -2.06 -21.46 -0.66
CA GLU A 239 -2.11 -22.92 -0.48
C GLU A 239 -1.34 -23.38 0.77
N ALA A 240 -0.26 -22.70 1.12
CA ALA A 240 0.49 -22.97 2.33
C ALA A 240 -0.30 -22.59 3.61
N GLU A 241 -1.04 -21.49 3.60
CA GLU A 241 -1.72 -20.93 4.78
C GLU A 241 -3.12 -20.39 4.46
N PRO A 242 -4.08 -21.24 4.00
CA PRO A 242 -5.40 -20.78 3.54
C PRO A 242 -6.30 -20.22 4.65
N ASN A 243 -5.97 -20.51 5.92
CA ASN A 243 -6.70 -20.07 7.10
C ASN A 243 -5.96 -18.97 7.89
N ASN A 244 -4.90 -18.38 7.33
CA ASN A 244 -4.18 -17.28 7.95
C ASN A 244 -4.70 -15.95 7.39
N ILE A 245 -5.38 -15.17 8.23
CA ILE A 245 -5.98 -13.89 7.84
C ILE A 245 -4.95 -12.88 7.32
N ASP A 246 -3.72 -12.89 7.86
CA ASP A 246 -2.63 -11.99 7.44
C ASP A 246 -2.10 -12.34 6.04
N VAL A 247 -2.31 -13.56 5.56
CA VAL A 247 -2.02 -13.99 4.18
C VAL A 247 -3.21 -13.74 3.27
N VAL A 248 -4.40 -14.10 3.72
CA VAL A 248 -5.62 -14.08 2.89
C VAL A 248 -6.10 -12.66 2.59
N LYS A 249 -6.10 -11.78 3.58
CA LYS A 249 -6.62 -10.41 3.47
C LYS A 249 -5.91 -9.54 2.42
N PRO A 250 -4.56 -9.52 2.34
CA PRO A 250 -3.85 -8.85 1.24
C PRO A 250 -4.19 -9.43 -0.14
N ILE A 251 -4.31 -10.75 -0.27
CA ILE A 251 -4.67 -11.41 -1.53
C ILE A 251 -6.04 -10.93 -2.01
N VAL A 252 -7.05 -10.95 -1.12
CA VAL A 252 -8.40 -10.47 -1.44
C VAL A 252 -8.39 -9.00 -1.82
N SER A 253 -7.64 -8.17 -1.10
CA SER A 253 -7.55 -6.73 -1.37
C SER A 253 -6.92 -6.46 -2.75
N LEU A 254 -5.82 -7.11 -3.08
CA LEU A 254 -5.09 -6.90 -4.33
C LEU A 254 -5.86 -7.43 -5.54
N LEU A 255 -6.37 -8.66 -5.47
CA LEU A 255 -7.14 -9.25 -6.56
C LEU A 255 -8.52 -8.60 -6.71
N GLY A 256 -9.12 -8.13 -5.60
CA GLY A 256 -10.40 -7.46 -5.60
C GLY A 256 -10.40 -6.06 -6.22
N ALA A 257 -9.23 -5.44 -6.37
CA ALA A 257 -9.07 -4.13 -7.00
C ALA A 257 -9.18 -4.19 -8.54
N ASP A 258 -9.00 -5.36 -9.15
CA ASP A 258 -8.99 -5.54 -10.60
C ASP A 258 -10.20 -6.37 -11.08
N THR A 259 -10.93 -5.87 -12.09
CA THR A 259 -12.16 -6.48 -12.62
C THR A 259 -11.92 -7.83 -13.32
N VAL A 260 -10.71 -8.13 -13.75
CA VAL A 260 -10.32 -9.41 -14.32
C VAL A 260 -9.97 -10.39 -13.21
N CYS A 261 -9.19 -9.94 -12.22
CA CYS A 261 -8.72 -10.77 -11.11
C CYS A 261 -9.85 -11.28 -10.19
N VAL A 262 -10.93 -10.54 -10.04
CA VAL A 262 -12.10 -10.99 -9.25
C VAL A 262 -12.77 -12.25 -9.81
N LYS A 263 -12.44 -12.64 -11.06
CA LYS A 263 -12.93 -13.86 -11.69
C LYS A 263 -12.01 -15.06 -11.50
N SER A 264 -10.82 -14.85 -10.94
CA SER A 264 -9.84 -15.92 -10.74
C SER A 264 -10.28 -16.89 -9.63
N ASP A 265 -9.86 -18.16 -9.77
CA ASP A 265 -10.13 -19.18 -8.75
C ASP A 265 -9.44 -18.86 -7.42
N LEU A 266 -8.27 -18.20 -7.47
CA LEU A 266 -7.57 -17.76 -6.26
C LEU A 266 -8.39 -16.72 -5.49
N PHE A 267 -8.97 -15.73 -6.19
CA PHE A 267 -9.83 -14.74 -5.53
C PHE A 267 -11.03 -15.38 -4.85
N LEU A 268 -11.72 -16.31 -5.57
CA LEU A 268 -12.84 -17.05 -5.00
C LEU A 268 -12.46 -17.79 -3.71
N LYS A 269 -11.38 -18.54 -3.75
CA LYS A 269 -10.89 -19.28 -2.60
C LYS A 269 -10.49 -18.36 -1.45
N ALA A 270 -9.72 -17.32 -1.74
CA ALA A 270 -9.23 -16.38 -0.74
C ALA A 270 -10.37 -15.58 -0.08
N VAL A 271 -11.33 -15.04 -0.85
CA VAL A 271 -12.45 -14.31 -0.26
C VAL A 271 -13.38 -15.21 0.55
N THR A 272 -13.54 -16.47 0.14
CA THR A 272 -14.30 -17.46 0.90
C THR A 272 -13.62 -17.78 2.24
N SER A 273 -12.29 -18.01 2.21
CA SER A 273 -11.50 -18.20 3.44
C SER A 273 -11.56 -16.97 4.35
N MET A 274 -11.41 -15.76 3.78
CA MET A 274 -11.48 -14.52 4.55
C MET A 274 -12.83 -14.40 5.28
N HIS A 275 -13.93 -14.69 4.59
CA HIS A 275 -15.27 -14.64 5.16
C HIS A 275 -15.50 -15.70 6.25
N GLN A 276 -14.93 -16.90 6.09
CA GLN A 276 -15.01 -17.96 7.11
C GLN A 276 -14.22 -17.64 8.37
N ILE A 277 -13.06 -16.97 8.24
CA ILE A 277 -12.18 -16.62 9.36
C ILE A 277 -12.72 -15.41 10.11
N GLU A 278 -13.07 -14.37 9.37
CA GLU A 278 -13.47 -13.06 9.89
C GLU A 278 -14.63 -12.52 9.04
N PRO A 279 -15.88 -12.98 9.29
CA PRO A 279 -17.06 -12.41 8.63
C PRO A 279 -17.11 -10.91 8.89
N SER A 280 -17.20 -10.14 7.82
CA SER A 280 -17.22 -8.70 7.91
C SER A 280 -17.97 -8.10 6.72
N HIS A 281 -18.39 -6.86 6.86
CA HIS A 281 -19.01 -6.12 5.77
C HIS A 281 -18.15 -6.16 4.49
N SER A 282 -16.82 -6.05 4.62
CA SER A 282 -15.90 -6.10 3.48
C SER A 282 -15.85 -7.48 2.83
N SER A 283 -15.77 -8.56 3.62
CA SER A 283 -15.76 -9.92 3.07
C SER A 283 -17.07 -10.27 2.38
N SER A 284 -18.21 -9.89 2.95
CA SER A 284 -19.54 -10.07 2.34
C SER A 284 -19.67 -9.26 1.04
N TYR A 285 -19.17 -8.01 1.00
CA TYR A 285 -19.17 -7.21 -0.22
C TYR A 285 -18.31 -7.83 -1.34
N PHE A 286 -17.13 -8.39 -1.01
CA PHE A 286 -16.32 -9.10 -2.01
C PHE A 286 -17.01 -10.35 -2.53
N LEU A 287 -17.71 -11.11 -1.67
CA LEU A 287 -18.52 -12.25 -2.09
C LEU A 287 -19.67 -11.83 -2.99
N TYR A 288 -20.35 -10.71 -2.68
CA TYR A 288 -21.32 -10.12 -3.59
C TYR A 288 -20.71 -9.86 -4.97
N LYS A 289 -19.57 -9.15 -5.04
CA LYS A 289 -18.87 -8.87 -6.31
C LYS A 289 -18.58 -10.15 -7.10
N LEU A 290 -18.08 -11.17 -6.40
CA LEU A 290 -17.78 -12.46 -6.99
C LEU A 290 -19.03 -13.12 -7.58
N HIS A 291 -20.09 -13.27 -6.79
CA HIS A 291 -21.33 -13.94 -7.23
C HIS A 291 -22.02 -13.14 -8.31
N ALA A 292 -22.02 -11.80 -8.23
CA ALA A 292 -22.54 -10.93 -9.28
C ALA A 292 -21.79 -11.09 -10.61
N SER A 293 -20.45 -11.21 -10.55
CA SER A 293 -19.63 -11.41 -11.76
C SER A 293 -19.86 -12.78 -12.42
N LYS A 294 -20.27 -13.78 -11.66
CA LYS A 294 -20.60 -15.14 -12.12
C LYS A 294 -22.08 -15.29 -12.54
N GLY A 295 -22.90 -14.26 -12.35
CA GLY A 295 -24.33 -14.31 -12.63
C GLY A 295 -25.14 -15.09 -11.58
N ASN A 296 -24.59 -15.40 -10.44
CA ASN A 296 -25.27 -16.06 -9.32
C ASN A 296 -26.10 -15.03 -8.52
N TYR A 297 -27.28 -14.72 -9.04
CA TYR A 297 -28.12 -13.63 -8.54
C TYR A 297 -28.45 -13.75 -7.04
N ASP A 298 -28.96 -14.90 -6.61
CA ASP A 298 -29.46 -15.09 -5.25
C ASP A 298 -28.35 -14.97 -4.20
N ASP A 299 -27.19 -15.58 -4.47
CA ASP A 299 -26.02 -15.47 -3.60
C ASP A 299 -25.48 -14.03 -3.58
N ALA A 300 -25.43 -13.36 -4.74
CA ALA A 300 -25.02 -11.96 -4.80
C ALA A 300 -25.91 -11.06 -3.93
N VAL A 301 -27.22 -11.17 -4.06
CA VAL A 301 -28.17 -10.40 -3.23
C VAL A 301 -27.96 -10.70 -1.75
N LYS A 302 -27.89 -11.99 -1.38
CA LYS A 302 -27.68 -12.44 0.00
C LYS A 302 -26.43 -11.79 0.62
N PHE A 303 -25.29 -11.86 -0.06
CA PHE A 303 -24.03 -11.31 0.46
C PHE A 303 -24.02 -9.78 0.52
N MET A 304 -24.73 -9.10 -0.38
CA MET A 304 -24.87 -7.65 -0.28
C MET A 304 -25.75 -7.25 0.91
N GLU A 305 -26.87 -7.94 1.14
CA GLU A 305 -27.73 -7.73 2.30
C GLU A 305 -26.98 -7.99 3.61
N GLU A 306 -26.14 -9.03 3.64
CA GLU A 306 -25.26 -9.34 4.78
C GLU A 306 -24.22 -8.23 5.00
N ALA A 307 -23.63 -7.67 3.93
CA ALA A 307 -22.70 -6.55 4.04
C ALA A 307 -23.34 -5.33 4.68
N VAL A 308 -24.56 -4.99 4.28
CA VAL A 308 -25.34 -3.85 4.83
C VAL A 308 -25.79 -4.11 6.28
N ALA A 309 -26.10 -5.36 6.64
CA ALA A 309 -26.54 -5.73 7.99
C ALA A 309 -25.40 -5.87 9.00
N SER A 310 -24.14 -5.81 8.56
CA SER A 310 -22.97 -6.01 9.41
C SER A 310 -22.77 -4.84 10.39
N GLU A 311 -22.51 -5.14 11.67
CA GLU A 311 -22.30 -4.14 12.73
C GLU A 311 -21.08 -3.22 12.50
N GLY A 312 -20.16 -3.59 11.61
CA GLY A 312 -18.96 -2.82 11.28
C GLY A 312 -19.14 -1.80 10.13
N SER A 313 -20.34 -1.70 9.54
CA SER A 313 -20.64 -0.74 8.48
C SER A 313 -21.11 0.62 9.04
N ASP A 314 -20.95 1.68 8.25
CA ASP A 314 -21.54 2.99 8.53
C ASP A 314 -22.67 3.31 7.53
N ASN A 315 -23.53 4.26 7.89
CA ASN A 315 -24.69 4.61 7.08
C ASN A 315 -24.32 5.10 5.68
N LEU A 316 -23.19 5.79 5.51
CA LEU A 316 -22.76 6.29 4.19
C LEU A 316 -22.37 5.10 3.30
N LYS A 317 -21.62 4.14 3.86
CA LYS A 317 -21.21 2.94 3.14
C LYS A 317 -22.39 2.03 2.84
N ASP A 318 -23.30 1.86 3.78
CA ASP A 318 -24.54 1.12 3.57
C ASP A 318 -25.38 1.72 2.44
N ALA A 319 -25.49 3.05 2.39
CA ALA A 319 -26.22 3.74 1.34
C ALA A 319 -25.59 3.50 -0.06
N GLU A 320 -24.24 3.51 -0.16
CA GLU A 320 -23.54 3.17 -1.39
C GLU A 320 -23.84 1.72 -1.83
N TYR A 321 -23.77 0.77 -0.90
CA TYR A 321 -24.05 -0.65 -1.16
C TYR A 321 -25.50 -0.89 -1.57
N LEU A 322 -26.45 -0.23 -0.90
CA LEU A 322 -27.85 -0.30 -1.25
C LEU A 322 -28.13 0.30 -2.64
N MET A 323 -27.48 1.38 -3.02
CA MET A 323 -27.56 1.92 -4.39
C MET A 323 -26.99 0.95 -5.42
N GLU A 324 -25.83 0.31 -5.13
CA GLU A 324 -25.27 -0.70 -6.00
C GLU A 324 -26.20 -1.91 -6.13
N LEU A 325 -26.79 -2.37 -5.04
CA LEU A 325 -27.80 -3.43 -5.02
C LEU A 325 -29.07 -3.04 -5.83
N ALA A 326 -29.51 -1.79 -5.72
CA ALA A 326 -30.65 -1.29 -6.48
C ALA A 326 -30.39 -1.35 -7.99
N VAL A 327 -29.21 -0.92 -8.44
CA VAL A 327 -28.80 -0.99 -9.85
C VAL A 327 -28.65 -2.46 -10.29
N TYR A 328 -28.07 -3.33 -9.46
CA TYR A 328 -27.93 -4.75 -9.76
C TYR A 328 -29.28 -5.44 -9.91
N ASN A 329 -30.22 -5.19 -8.99
CA ASN A 329 -31.59 -5.70 -9.06
C ASN A 329 -32.32 -5.19 -10.32
N PHE A 330 -32.15 -3.91 -10.67
CA PHE A 330 -32.74 -3.34 -11.87
C PHE A 330 -32.23 -4.01 -13.14
N LYS A 331 -30.92 -4.22 -13.27
CA LYS A 331 -30.32 -4.94 -14.41
C LYS A 331 -30.81 -6.38 -14.55
N ASN A 332 -31.17 -7.01 -13.44
CA ASN A 332 -31.74 -8.35 -13.38
C ASN A 332 -33.28 -8.37 -13.43
N SER A 333 -33.92 -7.27 -13.84
CA SER A 333 -35.37 -7.13 -13.97
C SER A 333 -36.14 -7.34 -12.67
N GLN A 334 -35.51 -7.23 -11.52
CA GLN A 334 -36.10 -7.35 -10.18
C GLN A 334 -36.58 -5.97 -9.69
N HIS A 335 -37.57 -5.38 -10.40
CA HIS A 335 -37.97 -3.98 -10.25
C HIS A 335 -38.39 -3.64 -8.82
N ALA A 336 -39.20 -4.49 -8.17
CA ALA A 336 -39.65 -4.24 -6.79
C ALA A 336 -38.48 -4.25 -5.79
N LYS A 337 -37.55 -5.20 -5.92
CA LYS A 337 -36.32 -5.27 -5.09
C LYS A 337 -35.42 -4.06 -5.36
N ALA A 338 -35.27 -3.65 -6.64
CA ALA A 338 -34.51 -2.47 -7.00
C ALA A 338 -35.07 -1.19 -6.34
N ALA A 339 -36.41 -1.03 -6.40
CA ALA A 339 -37.07 0.09 -5.78
C ALA A 339 -36.95 0.10 -4.24
N ALA A 340 -37.03 -1.07 -3.61
CA ALA A 340 -36.83 -1.20 -2.16
C ALA A 340 -35.41 -0.79 -1.74
N ALA A 341 -34.40 -1.30 -2.43
CA ALA A 341 -33.00 -0.97 -2.15
C ALA A 341 -32.72 0.53 -2.40
N ALA A 342 -33.26 1.14 -3.47
CA ALA A 342 -33.08 2.56 -3.73
C ALA A 342 -33.73 3.45 -2.63
N ARG A 343 -34.89 3.08 -2.09
CA ARG A 343 -35.49 3.77 -0.94
C ARG A 343 -34.65 3.63 0.32
N ALA A 344 -34.21 2.42 0.63
CA ALA A 344 -33.36 2.17 1.78
C ALA A 344 -32.02 2.95 1.70
N ALA A 345 -31.47 3.14 0.51
CA ALA A 345 -30.28 3.98 0.33
C ALA A 345 -30.54 5.45 0.73
N ILE A 346 -31.69 6.01 0.35
CA ILE A 346 -32.07 7.39 0.74
C ILE A 346 -32.29 7.50 2.26
N GLU A 347 -32.82 6.45 2.89
CA GLU A 347 -33.05 6.42 4.35
C GLU A 347 -31.72 6.40 5.12
N LYS A 348 -30.69 5.74 4.57
CA LYS A 348 -29.34 5.69 5.14
C LYS A 348 -28.56 6.99 4.89
N ASP A 349 -28.67 7.55 3.69
CA ASP A 349 -28.02 8.80 3.29
C ASP A 349 -28.87 9.57 2.28
N ALA A 350 -29.40 10.71 2.69
CA ALA A 350 -30.24 11.59 1.85
C ALA A 350 -29.49 12.10 0.60
N ALA A 351 -28.15 12.13 0.60
CA ALA A 351 -27.36 12.52 -0.57
C ALA A 351 -27.53 11.57 -1.75
N GLN A 352 -27.97 10.32 -1.53
CA GLN A 352 -28.31 9.38 -2.60
C GLN A 352 -29.63 9.73 -3.30
N GLY A 353 -30.40 10.70 -2.79
CA GLY A 353 -31.75 11.06 -3.27
C GLY A 353 -31.82 11.36 -4.77
N GLY A 354 -30.85 12.05 -5.33
CA GLY A 354 -30.76 12.33 -6.77
C GLY A 354 -30.71 11.05 -7.61
N LYS A 355 -29.72 10.25 -7.38
CA LYS A 355 -29.46 8.99 -8.11
C LYS A 355 -30.57 7.95 -7.89
N ALA A 356 -31.02 7.80 -6.65
CA ALA A 356 -32.05 6.84 -6.30
C ALA A 356 -33.41 7.18 -6.95
N ASN A 357 -33.84 8.45 -6.92
CA ASN A 357 -35.08 8.86 -7.57
C ASN A 357 -34.96 8.78 -9.10
N LEU A 358 -33.80 9.06 -9.70
CA LEU A 358 -33.56 8.85 -11.13
C LEU A 358 -33.71 7.36 -11.51
N LEU A 359 -33.13 6.47 -10.71
CA LEU A 359 -33.31 5.02 -10.88
C LEU A 359 -34.79 4.61 -10.73
N MET A 360 -35.49 5.13 -9.73
CA MET A 360 -36.92 4.88 -9.53
C MET A 360 -37.77 5.30 -10.73
N ALA A 361 -37.46 6.44 -11.35
CA ALA A 361 -38.11 6.87 -12.57
C ALA A 361 -37.90 5.87 -13.71
N ASN A 362 -36.70 5.38 -13.91
CA ASN A 362 -36.37 4.40 -14.93
C ASN A 362 -37.03 3.03 -14.65
N ILE A 363 -37.12 2.62 -13.38
CA ILE A 363 -37.84 1.40 -12.97
C ILE A 363 -39.30 1.51 -13.38
N TRP A 364 -40.00 2.59 -13.01
CA TRP A 364 -41.38 2.77 -13.36
C TRP A 364 -41.61 2.83 -14.87
N ALA A 365 -40.80 3.58 -15.61
CA ALA A 365 -40.95 3.69 -17.06
C ALA A 365 -40.70 2.34 -17.78
N GLY A 366 -39.79 1.50 -17.26
CA GLY A 366 -39.42 0.21 -17.87
C GLY A 366 -40.38 -0.93 -17.59
N MET A 367 -41.23 -0.84 -16.56
CA MET A 367 -42.13 -1.92 -16.19
C MET A 367 -43.28 -2.13 -17.21
N ARG A 368 -43.78 -3.35 -17.27
CA ARG A 368 -45.02 -3.69 -17.94
C ARG A 368 -46.13 -3.90 -16.89
N CYS A 369 -47.15 -3.10 -16.96
CA CYS A 369 -48.30 -3.21 -16.10
C CYS A 369 -49.36 -4.13 -16.75
N THR A 370 -49.95 -5.01 -15.95
CA THR A 370 -50.89 -6.04 -16.44
C THR A 370 -52.30 -5.90 -15.89
N ALA A 371 -52.51 -5.01 -14.89
CA ALA A 371 -53.78 -4.88 -14.22
C ALA A 371 -54.84 -4.14 -15.12
N GLN A 372 -54.41 -3.03 -15.71
CA GLN A 372 -55.27 -2.22 -16.60
C GLN A 372 -54.41 -1.65 -17.73
N ASP A 373 -55.01 -1.46 -18.94
CA ASP A 373 -54.30 -0.87 -20.07
C ASP A 373 -53.84 0.55 -19.80
N MET A 374 -54.60 1.33 -19.08
CA MET A 374 -54.27 2.69 -18.68
C MET A 374 -53.00 2.73 -17.81
N ASP A 375 -52.72 1.72 -17.01
CA ASP A 375 -51.52 1.65 -16.16
C ASP A 375 -50.20 1.68 -16.96
N ASN A 376 -50.22 1.18 -18.20
CA ASN A 376 -49.05 1.26 -19.10
C ASN A 376 -48.77 2.69 -19.60
N ARG A 377 -49.72 3.61 -19.45
CA ARG A 377 -49.56 5.06 -19.67
C ARG A 377 -49.33 5.80 -18.34
N ALA A 378 -50.10 5.46 -17.29
CA ALA A 378 -50.02 6.07 -15.98
C ALA A 378 -48.68 5.86 -15.28
N LYS A 379 -47.93 4.77 -15.55
CA LYS A 379 -46.57 4.55 -15.06
C LYS A 379 -45.61 5.69 -15.41
N TYR A 380 -45.81 6.37 -16.53
CA TYR A 380 -44.98 7.50 -16.94
C TYR A 380 -45.31 8.76 -16.11
N TRP A 381 -46.49 8.90 -15.54
CA TRP A 381 -46.79 9.96 -14.56
C TRP A 381 -45.96 9.78 -13.31
N VAL A 382 -45.90 8.54 -12.78
CA VAL A 382 -45.10 8.19 -11.63
C VAL A 382 -43.62 8.39 -11.93
N ALA A 383 -43.16 7.99 -13.13
CA ALA A 383 -41.77 8.20 -13.55
C ALA A 383 -41.40 9.68 -13.55
N VAL A 384 -42.26 10.56 -14.06
CA VAL A 384 -42.04 12.02 -14.04
C VAL A 384 -42.09 12.59 -12.62
N ASP A 385 -42.89 12.05 -11.71
CA ASP A 385 -42.89 12.44 -10.29
C ASP A 385 -41.54 12.14 -9.64
N TYR A 386 -40.94 10.95 -9.93
CA TYR A 386 -39.61 10.60 -9.45
C TYR A 386 -38.51 11.44 -10.11
N LEU A 387 -38.61 11.79 -11.39
CA LEU A 387 -37.68 12.71 -12.05
C LEU A 387 -37.67 14.09 -11.36
N ASN A 388 -38.83 14.61 -11.01
CA ASN A 388 -38.95 15.88 -10.27
C ASN A 388 -38.30 15.78 -8.88
N LYS A 389 -38.44 14.64 -8.17
CA LYS A 389 -37.80 14.39 -6.90
C LYS A 389 -36.27 14.27 -7.08
N ALA A 390 -35.80 13.63 -8.16
CA ALA A 390 -34.37 13.53 -8.47
C ALA A 390 -33.73 14.91 -8.65
N LYS A 391 -34.37 15.79 -9.46
CA LYS A 391 -33.90 17.16 -9.68
C LYS A 391 -33.91 17.98 -8.39
N ALA A 392 -34.98 17.84 -7.56
CA ALA A 392 -35.06 18.55 -6.29
C ALA A 392 -33.97 18.12 -5.28
N ALA A 393 -33.52 16.86 -5.33
CA ALA A 393 -32.46 16.33 -4.48
C ALA A 393 -31.06 16.63 -5.01
N ASP A 394 -30.91 16.76 -6.34
CA ASP A 394 -29.61 17.04 -6.99
C ASP A 394 -29.85 17.86 -8.26
N GLU A 395 -29.65 19.18 -8.19
CA GLU A 395 -29.83 20.10 -9.31
C GLU A 395 -28.86 19.82 -10.48
N SER A 396 -27.72 19.14 -10.24
CA SER A 396 -26.80 18.76 -11.34
C SER A 396 -27.42 17.79 -12.35
N LEU A 397 -28.52 17.10 -11.96
CA LEU A 397 -29.29 16.21 -12.82
C LEU A 397 -30.35 16.92 -13.68
N ALA A 398 -30.45 18.24 -13.59
CA ALA A 398 -31.54 19.01 -14.24
C ALA A 398 -31.64 18.77 -15.75
N GLU A 399 -30.52 18.73 -16.47
CA GLU A 399 -30.48 18.51 -17.92
C GLU A 399 -31.02 17.12 -18.29
N GLU A 400 -30.51 16.08 -17.60
CA GLU A 400 -30.92 14.68 -17.81
C GLU A 400 -32.40 14.50 -17.46
N VAL A 401 -32.84 15.03 -16.33
CA VAL A 401 -34.24 14.99 -15.89
C VAL A 401 -35.17 15.66 -16.90
N ASN A 402 -34.80 16.82 -17.40
CA ASN A 402 -35.62 17.55 -18.39
C ASN A 402 -35.77 16.74 -19.70
N LYS A 403 -34.67 16.12 -20.16
CA LYS A 403 -34.64 15.27 -21.36
C LYS A 403 -35.55 14.04 -21.19
N LEU A 404 -35.40 13.33 -20.05
CA LEU A 404 -36.20 12.14 -19.76
C LEU A 404 -37.67 12.51 -19.56
N SER A 405 -37.99 13.61 -18.87
CA SER A 405 -39.35 14.09 -18.66
C SER A 405 -40.04 14.41 -20.00
N ALA A 406 -39.32 15.06 -20.92
CA ALA A 406 -39.85 15.32 -22.26
C ALA A 406 -40.14 14.02 -23.03
N SER A 407 -39.27 13.02 -22.94
CA SER A 407 -39.47 11.71 -23.52
C SER A 407 -40.66 10.97 -22.91
N TYR A 408 -40.80 10.96 -21.59
CA TYR A 408 -41.87 10.22 -20.91
C TYR A 408 -43.25 10.87 -21.11
N ARG A 409 -43.34 12.22 -21.23
CA ARG A 409 -44.59 12.93 -21.52
C ARG A 409 -45.19 12.53 -22.85
N GLN A 410 -44.45 12.04 -23.83
CA GLN A 410 -44.99 11.56 -25.11
C GLN A 410 -45.86 10.32 -24.97
N TYR A 411 -45.79 9.60 -23.86
CA TYR A 411 -46.58 8.42 -23.56
C TYR A 411 -47.84 8.76 -22.70
N PHE A 412 -48.04 10.01 -22.33
CA PHE A 412 -49.24 10.41 -21.60
C PHE A 412 -50.49 10.21 -22.48
N PRO A 413 -51.63 9.81 -21.89
CA PRO A 413 -52.84 9.65 -22.65
C PRO A 413 -53.29 11.03 -23.17
N LYS A 414 -53.98 11.06 -24.31
CA LYS A 414 -54.70 12.22 -24.74
C LYS A 414 -55.90 12.47 -23.82
N THR A 415 -56.35 13.71 -23.74
CA THR A 415 -57.53 14.09 -22.90
C THR A 415 -58.76 13.25 -23.25
N GLU A 416 -58.99 12.97 -24.54
CA GLU A 416 -60.07 12.12 -25.04
C GLU A 416 -59.95 10.67 -24.56
N ASP A 417 -58.72 10.09 -24.62
CA ASP A 417 -58.46 8.72 -24.14
C ASP A 417 -58.69 8.64 -22.61
N ALA A 418 -58.21 9.62 -21.85
CA ALA A 418 -58.38 9.64 -20.39
C ALA A 418 -59.87 9.72 -19.99
N PHE A 419 -60.65 10.50 -20.71
CA PHE A 419 -62.08 10.63 -20.47
C PHE A 419 -62.85 9.29 -20.62
N MET A 420 -62.43 8.43 -21.54
CA MET A 420 -63.00 7.09 -21.71
C MET A 420 -62.80 6.16 -20.49
N TYR A 421 -61.86 6.50 -19.60
CA TYR A 421 -61.59 5.78 -18.37
C TYR A 421 -62.05 6.57 -17.13
N ASP A 422 -62.94 7.55 -17.29
CA ASP A 422 -63.44 8.47 -16.23
C ASP A 422 -62.32 9.23 -15.49
N LEU A 423 -61.19 9.48 -16.17
CA LEU A 423 -60.04 10.17 -15.61
C LEU A 423 -60.10 11.66 -15.96
N THR A 424 -59.95 12.50 -14.93
CA THR A 424 -59.89 13.96 -15.08
C THR A 424 -58.47 14.44 -14.78
N ASP A 425 -57.93 15.27 -15.66
CA ASP A 425 -56.59 15.89 -15.47
C ASP A 425 -56.48 16.58 -14.11
N GLY A 426 -55.38 16.44 -13.44
CA GLY A 426 -55.12 16.98 -12.10
C GLY A 426 -55.68 16.15 -10.93
N LYS A 427 -56.48 15.11 -11.16
CA LYS A 427 -56.97 14.24 -10.09
C LYS A 427 -55.99 13.14 -9.70
N PRO A 428 -56.03 12.66 -8.43
CA PRO A 428 -55.18 11.56 -8.00
C PRO A 428 -55.54 10.26 -8.73
N TYR A 429 -54.51 9.47 -9.03
CA TYR A 429 -54.62 8.13 -9.63
C TYR A 429 -53.72 7.15 -8.89
N SER A 430 -54.28 6.03 -8.48
CA SER A 430 -53.52 4.95 -7.83
C SER A 430 -53.20 3.87 -8.85
N ILE A 431 -51.95 3.52 -8.95
CA ILE A 431 -51.43 2.51 -9.88
C ILE A 431 -50.78 1.36 -9.13
N SER A 432 -51.03 0.14 -9.61
CA SER A 432 -50.36 -1.07 -9.14
C SER A 432 -49.63 -1.76 -10.32
N CYS A 433 -48.32 -1.89 -10.25
CA CYS A 433 -47.55 -2.40 -11.37
C CYS A 433 -46.31 -3.13 -10.87
N GLY A 434 -46.06 -4.35 -11.35
CA GLY A 434 -44.88 -5.12 -11.05
C GLY A 434 -44.62 -5.39 -9.55
N GLY A 435 -45.71 -5.52 -8.75
CA GLY A 435 -45.61 -5.68 -7.28
C GLY A 435 -45.39 -4.36 -6.52
N MET A 436 -45.44 -3.22 -7.21
CA MET A 436 -45.27 -1.90 -6.59
C MET A 436 -46.57 -1.09 -6.73
N ASN A 437 -46.82 -0.24 -5.75
CA ASN A 437 -47.96 0.67 -5.73
C ASN A 437 -47.45 2.12 -5.66
N ALA A 438 -48.15 3.01 -6.36
CA ALA A 438 -47.94 4.46 -6.27
C ALA A 438 -49.22 5.23 -6.43
N THR A 439 -49.27 6.41 -5.84
CA THR A 439 -50.28 7.42 -6.13
C THR A 439 -49.63 8.57 -6.88
N THR A 440 -50.20 8.95 -8.00
CA THR A 440 -49.74 10.02 -8.86
C THR A 440 -50.93 10.93 -9.25
N THR A 441 -50.66 11.90 -10.09
CA THR A 441 -51.68 12.81 -10.61
C THR A 441 -51.90 12.50 -12.09
N VAL A 442 -53.17 12.43 -12.51
CA VAL A 442 -53.57 12.31 -13.92
C VAL A 442 -53.00 13.49 -14.69
N ARG A 443 -52.28 13.20 -15.79
CA ARG A 443 -51.77 14.21 -16.73
C ARG A 443 -52.08 13.78 -18.14
N THR A 444 -52.65 14.68 -18.89
CA THR A 444 -53.06 14.45 -20.28
C THR A 444 -52.26 15.30 -21.25
N THR A 445 -52.22 14.88 -22.50
CA THR A 445 -51.73 15.68 -23.63
C THR A 445 -52.96 16.14 -24.46
N LYS A 446 -52.82 17.27 -25.15
CA LYS A 446 -53.85 17.79 -26.08
C LYS A 446 -53.88 16.94 -27.33
#